data_e7528342922c85b6432f0c7a6262618a
#
_entry.id   e7528342922c85b6432f0c7a6262618a
#
_cell.length_a   1.000
_cell.length_b   1.000
_cell.length_c   1.000
_cell.angle_alpha   90.00
_cell.angle_beta   90.00
_cell.angle_gamma   90.00
#
_symmetry.space_group_name_H-M   'P 1'
#
loop_
_entity.id
_entity.type
_entity.pdbx_description
1 polymer ?
#
loop_
_entity_poly.entity_id
_entity_poly.type
_entity_poly.pdbx_seq_one_letter_code
_entity_poly.pdbx_strand_id
1 'polypeptide(L)'
;RQMCIRDRSICAMIGASAALTISGLPFLGPVGGARVGYLNGDYILNPTIEEMKETELDLVVAGTRNGVLMVESEANQLSEEIMLGAVKFGFDQFQPVIDTIISLAESAAKESWAIEELKDPEYFVDLEKEITSSLGKIYKIKEKSKRSNELEELKHQIVERYVDKFEVDPSQVANSFKKIEKDIVRSSI
;
A
#
# COMPACT_ATOMS: atom_id res chain seq x y z
N ARG A 1 19.37 14.13 -29.54
CA ARG A 1 18.73 14.22 -28.20
C ARG A 1 17.24 14.20 -28.40
N GLN A 2 16.56 13.07 -28.19
CA GLN A 2 15.11 13.08 -28.04
C GLN A 2 14.79 13.88 -26.78
N MET A 3 14.18 15.03 -26.94
CA MET A 3 13.58 15.75 -25.82
C MET A 3 12.36 14.94 -25.35
N CYS A 4 12.34 14.55 -24.09
CA CYS A 4 11.18 13.93 -23.50
C CYS A 4 10.07 14.98 -23.43
N ILE A 5 8.97 14.74 -24.12
CA ILE A 5 7.82 15.63 -24.16
C ILE A 5 6.97 15.43 -22.90
N ARG A 6 7.02 14.25 -22.28
CA ARG A 6 6.33 13.87 -21.05
C ARG A 6 7.28 13.38 -19.99
N ASP A 7 6.83 13.39 -18.75
CA ASP A 7 7.58 12.83 -17.63
C ASP A 7 7.82 11.33 -17.82
N ARG A 8 9.01 10.88 -17.40
CA ARG A 8 9.44 9.49 -17.49
C ARG A 8 9.06 8.66 -16.25
N SER A 9 8.66 9.30 -15.16
CA SER A 9 8.37 8.63 -13.89
C SER A 9 7.24 7.60 -14.02
N ILE A 10 6.16 7.94 -14.73
CA ILE A 10 5.05 7.02 -14.98
C ILE A 10 5.50 5.82 -15.81
N CYS A 11 6.27 6.05 -16.89
CA CYS A 11 6.81 4.93 -17.69
C CYS A 11 7.75 4.03 -16.86
N ALA A 12 8.57 4.61 -15.99
CA ALA A 12 9.45 3.84 -15.11
C ALA A 12 8.66 3.00 -14.09
N MET A 13 7.61 3.55 -13.50
CA MET A 13 6.70 2.84 -12.60
C MET A 13 6.03 1.65 -13.29
N ILE A 14 5.47 1.87 -14.48
CA ILE A 14 4.82 0.83 -15.28
C ILE A 14 5.83 -0.26 -15.67
N GLY A 15 7.03 0.14 -16.11
CA GLY A 15 8.09 -0.80 -16.47
C GLY A 15 8.56 -1.65 -15.29
N ALA A 16 8.73 -1.05 -14.12
CA ALA A 16 9.08 -1.77 -12.89
C ALA A 16 7.97 -2.74 -12.48
N SER A 17 6.71 -2.31 -12.54
CA SER A 17 5.54 -3.15 -12.26
C SER A 17 5.48 -4.36 -13.21
N ALA A 18 5.65 -4.15 -14.51
CA ALA A 18 5.68 -5.22 -15.50
C ALA A 18 6.84 -6.20 -15.23
N ALA A 19 8.05 -5.69 -14.98
CA ALA A 19 9.22 -6.51 -14.70
C ALA A 19 9.02 -7.39 -13.45
N LEU A 20 8.46 -6.84 -12.38
CA LEU A 20 8.13 -7.60 -11.16
C LEU A 20 7.08 -8.67 -11.45
N THR A 21 6.02 -8.33 -12.19
CA THR A 21 4.93 -9.26 -12.50
C THR A 21 5.40 -10.48 -13.31
N ILE A 22 6.34 -10.29 -14.26
CA ILE A 22 6.86 -11.39 -15.08
C ILE A 22 8.06 -12.13 -14.48
N SER A 23 8.63 -11.65 -13.38
CA SER A 23 9.88 -12.18 -12.81
C SER A 23 9.73 -13.51 -12.08
N GLY A 24 8.50 -13.89 -11.71
CA GLY A 24 8.23 -15.03 -10.84
C GLY A 24 8.33 -14.72 -9.35
N LEU A 25 8.72 -13.50 -8.97
CA LEU A 25 8.68 -13.04 -7.59
C LEU A 25 7.23 -13.03 -7.05
N PRO A 26 7.04 -13.21 -5.73
CA PRO A 26 5.72 -13.16 -5.09
C PRO A 26 5.19 -11.74 -5.04
N PHE A 27 4.73 -11.25 -6.17
CA PHE A 27 4.19 -9.91 -6.35
C PHE A 27 2.66 -9.99 -6.46
N LEU A 28 1.93 -9.35 -5.53
CA LEU A 28 0.48 -9.47 -5.36
C LEU A 28 -0.34 -8.71 -6.43
N GLY A 29 0.18 -8.63 -7.62
CA GLY A 29 -0.47 -8.05 -8.77
C GLY A 29 0.18 -6.75 -9.25
N PRO A 30 -0.02 -6.40 -10.53
CA PRO A 30 0.58 -5.23 -11.11
C PRO A 30 0.02 -3.93 -10.50
N VAL A 31 0.89 -2.94 -10.46
CA VAL A 31 0.57 -1.55 -10.11
C VAL A 31 0.55 -0.73 -11.38
N GLY A 32 -0.53 0.00 -11.58
CA GLY A 32 -0.64 1.05 -12.59
C GLY A 32 -0.42 2.43 -11.98
N GLY A 33 -0.15 3.41 -12.82
CA GLY A 33 -0.03 4.79 -12.40
C GLY A 33 -0.29 5.77 -13.53
N ALA A 34 -0.73 6.95 -13.13
CA ALA A 34 -1.00 8.05 -14.05
C ALA A 34 -0.62 9.38 -13.40
N ARG A 35 -0.21 10.34 -14.21
CA ARG A 35 -0.10 11.75 -13.83
C ARG A 35 -1.31 12.48 -14.38
N VAL A 36 -1.96 13.27 -13.55
CA VAL A 36 -3.16 14.02 -13.91
C VAL A 36 -2.90 15.50 -13.74
N GLY A 37 -3.10 16.26 -14.81
CA GLY A 37 -3.19 17.71 -14.80
C GLY A 37 -4.64 18.18 -14.77
N TYR A 38 -4.85 19.47 -14.45
CA TYR A 38 -6.14 20.13 -14.57
C TYR A 38 -5.93 21.49 -15.23
N LEU A 39 -6.53 21.66 -16.41
CA LEU A 39 -6.34 22.86 -17.21
C LEU A 39 -7.65 23.23 -17.91
N ASN A 40 -8.06 24.50 -17.83
CA ASN A 40 -9.26 25.02 -18.45
C ASN A 40 -10.56 24.26 -18.09
N GLY A 41 -10.62 23.65 -16.90
CA GLY A 41 -11.79 22.91 -16.44
C GLY A 41 -11.77 21.40 -16.77
N ASP A 42 -10.73 20.91 -17.45
CA ASP A 42 -10.62 19.51 -17.88
C ASP A 42 -9.44 18.79 -17.23
N TYR A 43 -9.60 17.49 -16.98
CA TYR A 43 -8.50 16.61 -16.56
C TYR A 43 -7.67 16.17 -17.76
N ILE A 44 -6.35 16.26 -17.61
CA ILE A 44 -5.39 15.87 -18.66
C ILE A 44 -4.58 14.66 -18.17
N LEU A 45 -4.60 13.56 -18.93
CA LEU A 45 -3.82 12.37 -18.63
C LEU A 45 -2.38 12.53 -19.10
N ASN A 46 -1.44 12.33 -18.19
CA ASN A 46 0.00 12.38 -18.47
C ASN A 46 0.39 13.63 -19.24
N PRO A 47 0.15 14.82 -18.68
CA PRO A 47 0.38 16.08 -19.37
C PRO A 47 1.81 16.21 -19.88
N THR A 48 1.98 16.94 -20.95
CA THR A 48 3.29 17.30 -21.48
C THR A 48 4.00 18.29 -20.57
N ILE A 49 5.31 18.47 -20.74
CA ILE A 49 6.11 19.44 -19.97
C ILE A 49 5.58 20.88 -20.18
N GLU A 50 5.06 21.18 -21.36
CA GLU A 50 4.49 22.52 -21.62
C GLU A 50 3.13 22.69 -20.91
N GLU A 51 2.24 21.69 -20.98
CA GLU A 51 0.96 21.70 -20.24
C GLU A 51 1.17 21.78 -18.73
N MET A 52 2.24 21.15 -18.23
CA MET A 52 2.62 21.22 -16.79
C MET A 52 3.00 22.61 -16.31
N LYS A 53 3.37 23.54 -17.20
CA LYS A 53 3.66 24.92 -16.80
C LYS A 53 2.40 25.74 -16.55
N GLU A 54 1.29 25.34 -17.12
CA GLU A 54 0.02 26.06 -17.12
C GLU A 54 -1.05 25.36 -16.28
N THR A 55 -0.81 24.10 -15.87
CA THR A 55 -1.77 23.30 -15.10
C THR A 55 -1.95 23.85 -13.67
N GLU A 56 -3.17 23.78 -13.16
CA GLU A 56 -3.51 24.09 -11.77
C GLU A 56 -3.35 22.89 -10.85
N LEU A 57 -3.09 21.70 -11.42
CA LEU A 57 -2.92 20.44 -10.69
C LEU A 57 -1.75 19.65 -11.24
N ASP A 58 -0.88 19.20 -10.40
CA ASP A 58 0.08 18.13 -10.63
C ASP A 58 -0.23 17.00 -9.67
N LEU A 59 -0.87 15.94 -10.15
CA LEU A 59 -1.28 14.81 -9.31
C LEU A 59 -0.76 13.51 -9.90
N VAL A 60 -0.02 12.74 -9.08
CA VAL A 60 0.35 11.36 -9.40
C VAL A 60 -0.52 10.43 -8.57
N VAL A 61 -1.19 9.52 -9.25
CA VAL A 61 -1.97 8.46 -8.62
C VAL A 61 -1.43 7.11 -9.07
N ALA A 62 -1.27 6.20 -8.11
CA ALA A 62 -0.88 4.82 -8.39
C ALA A 62 -1.73 3.85 -7.58
N GLY A 63 -1.94 2.66 -8.12
CA GLY A 63 -2.78 1.66 -7.48
C GLY A 63 -2.80 0.33 -8.20
N THR A 64 -3.56 -0.57 -7.65
CA THR A 64 -3.88 -1.87 -8.24
C THR A 64 -5.24 -1.81 -8.93
N ARG A 65 -5.69 -2.94 -9.49
CA ARG A 65 -7.06 -3.06 -10.02
C ARG A 65 -8.14 -2.71 -8.99
N ASN A 66 -7.89 -2.99 -7.71
CA ASN A 66 -8.91 -2.95 -6.66
C ASN A 66 -8.92 -1.65 -5.85
N GLY A 67 -7.91 -0.80 -6.00
CA GLY A 67 -7.85 0.43 -5.23
C GLY A 67 -6.59 1.26 -5.44
N VAL A 68 -6.73 2.52 -5.05
CA VAL A 68 -5.64 3.49 -5.02
C VAL A 68 -4.72 3.19 -3.84
N LEU A 69 -3.43 3.16 -4.08
CA LEU A 69 -2.38 2.93 -3.07
C LEU A 69 -1.61 4.21 -2.73
N MET A 70 -1.46 5.09 -3.70
CA MET A 70 -0.68 6.31 -3.55
C MET A 70 -1.37 7.47 -4.28
N VAL A 71 -1.41 8.61 -3.62
CA VAL A 71 -1.72 9.92 -4.21
C VAL A 71 -0.69 10.91 -3.72
N GLU A 72 -0.06 11.61 -4.64
CA GLU A 72 0.85 12.72 -4.37
C GLU A 72 0.45 13.88 -5.26
N SER A 73 0.28 15.09 -4.70
CA SER A 73 -0.20 16.21 -5.50
C SER A 73 0.29 17.57 -5.01
N GLU A 74 0.48 18.46 -5.97
CA GLU A 74 0.56 19.91 -5.79
C GLU A 74 -0.64 20.53 -6.53
N ALA A 75 -1.40 21.40 -5.84
CA ALA A 75 -2.60 22.00 -6.39
C ALA A 75 -2.69 23.48 -6.05
N ASN A 76 -3.18 24.29 -6.99
CA ASN A 76 -3.40 25.72 -6.81
C ASN A 76 -4.84 25.97 -6.30
N GLN A 77 -5.09 25.68 -5.02
CA GLN A 77 -6.37 25.94 -4.32
C GLN A 77 -7.63 25.37 -5.02
N LEU A 78 -7.51 24.17 -5.60
CA LEU A 78 -8.63 23.47 -6.20
C LEU A 78 -9.61 22.94 -5.13
N SER A 79 -10.89 22.80 -5.49
CA SER A 79 -11.91 22.25 -4.60
C SER A 79 -11.70 20.74 -4.37
N GLU A 80 -12.22 20.25 -3.24
CA GLU A 80 -12.17 18.82 -2.90
C GLU A 80 -12.83 17.95 -3.99
N GLU A 81 -13.89 18.44 -4.61
CA GLU A 81 -14.59 17.75 -5.69
C GLU A 81 -13.68 17.57 -6.93
N ILE A 82 -12.94 18.62 -7.32
CA ILE A 82 -11.97 18.54 -8.42
C ILE A 82 -10.83 17.60 -8.07
N MET A 83 -10.31 17.66 -6.84
CA MET A 83 -9.23 16.79 -6.38
C MET A 83 -9.65 15.32 -6.37
N LEU A 84 -10.84 15.01 -5.84
CA LEU A 84 -11.38 13.65 -5.85
C LEU A 84 -11.65 13.16 -7.27
N GLY A 85 -12.18 14.03 -8.12
CA GLY A 85 -12.40 13.74 -9.54
C GLY A 85 -11.09 13.41 -10.28
N ALA A 86 -10.00 14.14 -9.98
CA ALA A 86 -8.68 13.88 -10.55
C ALA A 86 -8.12 12.51 -10.15
N VAL A 87 -8.26 12.14 -8.86
CA VAL A 87 -7.84 10.82 -8.37
C VAL A 87 -8.62 9.72 -9.09
N LYS A 88 -9.95 9.87 -9.16
CA LYS A 88 -10.81 8.91 -9.87
C LYS A 88 -10.46 8.81 -11.35
N PHE A 89 -10.29 9.94 -12.03
CA PHE A 89 -9.89 9.99 -13.42
C PHE A 89 -8.59 9.22 -13.64
N GLY A 90 -7.53 9.53 -12.91
CA GLY A 90 -6.25 8.84 -13.03
C GLY A 90 -6.35 7.34 -12.75
N PHE A 91 -7.12 6.95 -11.72
CA PHE A 91 -7.39 5.55 -11.40
C PHE A 91 -8.05 4.81 -12.57
N ASP A 92 -9.09 5.38 -13.16
CA ASP A 92 -9.80 4.78 -14.28
C ASP A 92 -8.88 4.68 -15.54
N GLN A 93 -8.04 5.70 -15.74
CA GLN A 93 -7.16 5.78 -16.92
C GLN A 93 -5.97 4.81 -16.89
N PHE A 94 -5.48 4.40 -15.73
CA PHE A 94 -4.39 3.42 -15.66
C PHE A 94 -4.86 1.96 -15.64
N GLN A 95 -6.15 1.66 -15.53
CA GLN A 95 -6.66 0.28 -15.53
C GLN A 95 -6.26 -0.50 -16.80
N PRO A 96 -6.32 0.06 -18.02
CA PRO A 96 -5.87 -0.64 -19.23
C PRO A 96 -4.38 -1.04 -19.20
N VAL A 97 -3.55 -0.27 -18.47
CA VAL A 97 -2.13 -0.61 -18.29
C VAL A 97 -1.99 -1.88 -17.45
N ILE A 98 -2.76 -1.99 -16.38
CA ILE A 98 -2.80 -3.19 -15.54
C ILE A 98 -3.22 -4.41 -16.37
N ASP A 99 -4.27 -4.29 -17.19
CA ASP A 99 -4.74 -5.36 -18.07
C ASP A 99 -3.65 -5.79 -19.07
N THR A 100 -2.92 -4.81 -19.62
CA THR A 100 -1.81 -5.09 -20.54
C THR A 100 -0.66 -5.82 -19.85
N ILE A 101 -0.33 -5.46 -18.61
CA ILE A 101 0.73 -6.14 -17.84
C ILE A 101 0.29 -7.58 -17.50
N ILE A 102 -0.98 -7.82 -17.17
CA ILE A 102 -1.51 -9.16 -16.93
C ILE A 102 -1.40 -10.02 -18.20
N SER A 103 -1.83 -9.50 -19.35
CA SER A 103 -1.72 -10.21 -20.62
C SER A 103 -0.26 -10.49 -21.01
N LEU A 104 0.66 -9.57 -20.71
CA LEU A 104 2.10 -9.82 -20.88
C LEU A 104 2.57 -10.96 -19.97
N ALA A 105 2.13 -10.99 -18.71
CA ALA A 105 2.50 -12.04 -17.77
C ALA A 105 1.97 -13.41 -18.19
N GLU A 106 0.76 -13.50 -18.73
CA GLU A 106 0.19 -14.76 -19.27
C GLU A 106 1.07 -15.38 -20.36
N SER A 107 1.79 -14.55 -21.12
CA SER A 107 2.63 -15.02 -22.25
C SER A 107 4.11 -15.15 -21.91
N ALA A 108 4.62 -14.44 -20.91
CA ALA A 108 6.06 -14.27 -20.72
C ALA A 108 6.52 -14.40 -19.25
N ALA A 109 5.61 -14.68 -18.30
CA ALA A 109 6.03 -14.82 -16.90
C ALA A 109 6.92 -16.06 -16.70
N LYS A 110 7.92 -15.92 -15.84
CA LYS A 110 8.72 -17.02 -15.33
C LYS A 110 7.91 -17.83 -14.32
N GLU A 111 8.36 -19.07 -14.07
CA GLU A 111 7.81 -19.88 -12.98
C GLU A 111 7.88 -19.12 -11.65
N SER A 112 6.80 -19.21 -10.88
CA SER A 112 6.71 -18.57 -9.57
C SER A 112 7.73 -19.18 -8.61
N TRP A 113 8.40 -18.34 -7.84
CA TRP A 113 9.29 -18.81 -6.78
C TRP A 113 8.49 -19.57 -5.73
N ALA A 114 8.98 -20.74 -5.36
CA ALA A 114 8.44 -21.47 -4.23
C ALA A 114 8.74 -20.70 -2.95
N ILE A 115 7.69 -20.24 -2.27
CA ILE A 115 7.78 -19.60 -0.97
C ILE A 115 7.26 -20.60 0.04
N GLU A 116 8.07 -20.91 1.04
CA GLU A 116 7.58 -21.62 2.21
C GLU A 116 6.58 -20.72 2.94
N GLU A 117 5.35 -21.18 3.08
CA GLU A 117 4.39 -20.52 3.95
C GLU A 117 4.92 -20.55 5.39
N LEU A 118 5.20 -19.38 5.93
CA LEU A 118 5.56 -19.23 7.34
C LEU A 118 4.33 -19.65 8.16
N LYS A 119 4.39 -20.86 8.71
CA LYS A 119 3.35 -21.33 9.64
C LYS A 119 3.40 -20.51 10.91
N ASP A 120 2.23 -20.19 11.42
CA ASP A 120 2.14 -19.54 12.72
C ASP A 120 2.73 -20.46 13.80
N PRO A 121 3.46 -19.91 14.77
CA PRO A 121 4.01 -20.68 15.89
C PRO A 121 2.88 -21.39 16.67
N GLU A 122 3.20 -22.51 17.34
CA GLU A 122 2.23 -23.27 18.13
C GLU A 122 1.53 -22.43 19.19
N TYR A 123 2.22 -21.43 19.72
CA TYR A 123 1.64 -20.52 20.73
C TYR A 123 0.73 -19.42 20.15
N PHE A 124 0.63 -19.28 18.83
CA PHE A 124 -0.08 -18.16 18.20
C PHE A 124 -1.56 -18.08 18.59
N VAL A 125 -2.25 -19.20 18.59
CA VAL A 125 -3.68 -19.28 18.96
C VAL A 125 -3.92 -18.91 20.42
N ASP A 126 -3.03 -19.33 21.33
CA ASP A 126 -3.13 -19.00 22.74
C ASP A 126 -2.82 -17.52 22.99
N LEU A 127 -1.81 -16.99 22.32
CA LEU A 127 -1.48 -15.58 22.32
C LEU A 127 -2.65 -14.72 21.82
N GLU A 128 -3.27 -15.09 20.72
CA GLU A 128 -4.42 -14.38 20.14
C GLU A 128 -5.58 -14.30 21.15
N LYS A 129 -5.96 -15.42 21.75
CA LYS A 129 -7.03 -15.47 22.77
C LYS A 129 -6.72 -14.58 23.97
N GLU A 130 -5.47 -14.57 24.40
CA GLU A 130 -5.05 -13.81 25.57
C GLU A 130 -5.09 -12.31 25.36
N ILE A 131 -4.55 -11.83 24.20
CA ILE A 131 -4.37 -10.39 23.98
C ILE A 131 -5.55 -9.70 23.32
N THR A 132 -6.46 -10.41 22.62
CA THR A 132 -7.56 -9.82 21.87
C THR A 132 -8.44 -8.90 22.72
N SER A 133 -8.82 -9.33 23.92
CA SER A 133 -9.65 -8.51 24.83
C SER A 133 -8.93 -7.25 25.32
N SER A 134 -7.65 -7.37 25.62
CA SER A 134 -6.82 -6.25 26.11
C SER A 134 -6.57 -5.23 25.00
N LEU A 135 -6.22 -5.67 23.80
CA LEU A 135 -6.07 -4.83 22.63
C LEU A 135 -7.37 -4.07 22.29
N GLY A 136 -8.51 -4.76 22.32
CA GLY A 136 -9.80 -4.12 22.07
C GLY A 136 -10.16 -3.03 23.09
N LYS A 137 -9.67 -3.12 24.33
CA LYS A 137 -9.83 -2.06 25.36
C LYS A 137 -8.86 -0.90 25.10
N ILE A 138 -7.61 -1.19 24.81
CA ILE A 138 -6.57 -0.18 24.53
C ILE A 138 -6.95 0.67 23.32
N TYR A 139 -7.45 0.08 22.24
CA TYR A 139 -7.85 0.82 21.04
C TYR A 139 -9.09 1.71 21.22
N LYS A 140 -9.87 1.54 22.30
CA LYS A 140 -10.95 2.47 22.69
C LYS A 140 -10.46 3.74 23.38
N ILE A 141 -9.20 3.80 23.80
CA ILE A 141 -8.60 4.98 24.44
C ILE A 141 -8.41 6.06 23.38
N LYS A 142 -9.10 7.20 23.57
CA LYS A 142 -9.06 8.33 22.62
C LYS A 142 -7.72 9.07 22.67
N GLU A 143 -7.13 9.19 23.85
CA GLU A 143 -5.85 9.87 24.02
C GLU A 143 -4.71 9.05 23.43
N LYS A 144 -4.06 9.61 22.39
CA LYS A 144 -3.03 8.92 21.60
C LYS A 144 -1.84 8.49 22.48
N SER A 145 -1.35 9.38 23.34
CA SER A 145 -0.18 9.13 24.17
C SER A 145 -0.43 7.99 25.16
N LYS A 146 -1.57 8.04 25.86
CA LYS A 146 -1.99 6.99 26.81
C LYS A 146 -2.17 5.64 26.11
N ARG A 147 -2.84 5.63 24.97
CA ARG A 147 -3.02 4.41 24.15
C ARG A 147 -1.68 3.79 23.74
N SER A 148 -0.72 4.62 23.29
CA SER A 148 0.60 4.15 22.88
C SER A 148 1.37 3.53 24.05
N ASN A 149 1.34 4.17 25.22
CA ASN A 149 2.05 3.67 26.39
C ASN A 149 1.46 2.34 26.90
N GLU A 150 0.13 2.22 26.99
CA GLU A 150 -0.52 0.97 27.39
C GLU A 150 -0.28 -0.17 26.38
N LEU A 151 -0.19 0.16 25.09
CA LEU A 151 0.13 -0.81 24.06
C LEU A 151 1.56 -1.33 24.18
N GLU A 152 2.53 -0.44 24.39
CA GLU A 152 3.94 -0.82 24.58
C GLU A 152 4.12 -1.64 25.87
N GLU A 153 3.47 -1.26 26.95
CA GLU A 153 3.52 -2.01 28.21
C GLU A 153 2.95 -3.43 28.05
N LEU A 154 1.77 -3.55 27.43
CA LEU A 154 1.18 -4.87 27.15
C LEU A 154 2.11 -5.71 26.28
N LYS A 155 2.67 -5.13 25.22
CA LYS A 155 3.59 -5.83 24.33
C LYS A 155 4.83 -6.32 25.04
N HIS A 156 5.43 -5.48 25.89
CA HIS A 156 6.62 -5.85 26.67
C HIS A 156 6.34 -7.02 27.59
N GLN A 157 5.27 -6.95 28.37
CA GLN A 157 4.85 -8.03 29.30
C GLN A 157 4.59 -9.36 28.57
N ILE A 158 3.95 -9.30 27.41
CA ILE A 158 3.66 -10.48 26.58
C ILE A 158 4.93 -11.07 26.01
N VAL A 159 5.82 -10.24 25.46
CA VAL A 159 7.07 -10.72 24.88
C VAL A 159 7.93 -11.40 25.93
N GLU A 160 8.15 -10.78 27.08
CA GLU A 160 8.93 -11.41 28.17
C GLU A 160 8.35 -12.77 28.55
N ARG A 161 7.05 -12.85 28.85
CA ARG A 161 6.40 -14.07 29.33
C ARG A 161 6.43 -15.21 28.30
N TYR A 162 6.24 -14.90 27.01
CA TYR A 162 6.24 -15.92 25.95
C TYR A 162 7.64 -16.37 25.59
N VAL A 163 8.64 -15.47 25.63
CA VAL A 163 10.05 -15.83 25.48
C VAL A 163 10.48 -16.81 26.55
N ASP A 164 10.16 -16.53 27.82
CA ASP A 164 10.51 -17.41 28.95
C ASP A 164 9.77 -18.75 28.88
N LYS A 165 8.51 -18.75 28.46
CA LYS A 165 7.68 -19.97 28.43
C LYS A 165 8.01 -20.91 27.28
N PHE A 166 8.36 -20.37 26.10
CA PHE A 166 8.54 -21.17 24.89
C PHE A 166 9.99 -21.19 24.38
N GLU A 167 10.91 -20.53 25.07
CA GLU A 167 12.34 -20.42 24.71
C GLU A 167 12.56 -19.95 23.27
N VAL A 168 11.75 -18.96 22.82
CA VAL A 168 11.78 -18.44 21.45
C VAL A 168 12.40 -17.05 21.38
N ASP A 169 12.81 -16.65 20.17
CA ASP A 169 13.35 -15.32 19.96
C ASP A 169 12.30 -14.22 20.20
N PRO A 170 12.64 -13.14 20.94
CA PRO A 170 11.73 -12.04 21.23
C PRO A 170 11.07 -11.44 19.98
N SER A 171 11.80 -11.42 18.86
CA SER A 171 11.28 -10.88 17.59
C SER A 171 10.14 -11.72 17.03
N GLN A 172 10.14 -13.04 17.23
CA GLN A 172 9.07 -13.92 16.77
C GLN A 172 7.77 -13.62 17.51
N VAL A 173 7.83 -13.47 18.84
CA VAL A 173 6.67 -13.11 19.67
C VAL A 173 6.15 -11.72 19.31
N ALA A 174 7.06 -10.74 19.13
CA ALA A 174 6.71 -9.39 18.75
C ALA A 174 6.05 -9.32 17.35
N ASN A 175 6.47 -10.16 16.41
CA ASN A 175 5.84 -10.25 15.09
C ASN A 175 4.45 -10.89 15.16
N SER A 176 4.29 -11.94 15.96
CA SER A 176 2.98 -12.55 16.22
C SER A 176 2.01 -11.56 16.86
N PHE A 177 2.47 -10.80 17.87
CA PHE A 177 1.70 -9.73 18.48
C PHE A 177 1.24 -8.69 17.47
N LYS A 178 2.15 -8.19 16.61
CA LYS A 178 1.82 -7.23 15.56
C LYS A 178 0.82 -7.77 14.54
N LYS A 179 0.89 -9.07 14.21
CA LYS A 179 -0.05 -9.69 13.29
C LYS A 179 -1.47 -9.65 13.87
N ILE A 180 -1.63 -10.07 15.11
CA ILE A 180 -2.92 -10.06 15.83
C ILE A 180 -3.45 -8.63 15.99
N GLU A 181 -2.59 -7.71 16.42
CA GLU A 181 -2.91 -6.28 16.54
C GLU A 181 -3.48 -5.70 15.24
N LYS A 182 -2.79 -5.95 14.12
CA LYS A 182 -3.19 -5.51 12.80
C LYS A 182 -4.57 -6.06 12.40
N ASP A 183 -4.84 -7.33 12.69
CA ASP A 183 -6.11 -7.96 12.32
C ASP A 183 -7.28 -7.41 13.15
N ILE A 184 -7.06 -7.15 14.45
CA ILE A 184 -8.03 -6.50 15.34
C ILE A 184 -8.34 -5.08 14.86
N VAL A 185 -7.31 -4.28 14.56
CA VAL A 185 -7.51 -2.90 14.10
C VAL A 185 -8.25 -2.87 12.76
N ARG A 186 -7.85 -3.70 11.81
CA ARG A 186 -8.51 -3.77 10.50
C ARG A 186 -9.97 -4.22 10.55
N SER A 187 -10.28 -5.17 11.41
CA SER A 187 -11.66 -5.65 11.58
C SER A 187 -12.56 -4.66 12.32
N SER A 188 -11.99 -3.62 12.92
CA SER A 188 -12.73 -2.56 13.62
C SER A 188 -13.02 -1.31 12.77
N ILE A 189 -12.49 -1.26 11.55
CA ILE A 189 -12.73 -0.20 10.54
C ILE A 189 -13.84 -0.60 9.60
#